data_f1b80e90462e66394bcdcc688fe724b1
#
_entry.id   f1b80e90462e66394bcdcc688fe724b1
#
_cell.length_a   1.000
_cell.length_b   1.000
_cell.length_c   1.000
_cell.angle_alpha   90.00
_cell.angle_beta   90.00
_cell.angle_gamma   90.00
#
_symmetry.space_group_name_H-M   'P 1'
#
loop_
_entity.id
_entity.type
_entity.pdbx_description
1 polymer ?
#
loop_
_entity_poly.entity_id
_entity_poly.type
_entity_poly.pdbx_seq_one_letter_code
_entity_poly.pdbx_strand_id
1 'polypeptide(L)'
;MTRPLIIVLFTVFTCPVIFAGHKCVWVHGFVKCQKDPEKQLNVEVRVYDRDGISVAQVVDPDDLMGVTFTDEDGMFQLDGCGDDFDWVPGIPNDPEPYVQILHYCNSEKGDIITLPEFRVFVPQTYELGIIELDTATSSAPNITTDMF
;
A
#
# COMPACT_ATOMS: atom_id res chain seq x y z
N MET A 1 -28.55 -21.00 63.60
CA MET A 1 -27.25 -21.04 62.86
C MET A 1 -27.59 -20.84 61.38
N THR A 2 -27.55 -19.59 60.93
CA THR A 2 -27.81 -19.21 59.51
C THR A 2 -26.51 -19.16 58.76
N ARG A 3 -26.39 -20.01 57.72
CA ARG A 3 -25.22 -20.02 56.80
C ARG A 3 -25.35 -18.87 55.81
N PRO A 4 -24.35 -18.04 55.65
CA PRO A 4 -24.37 -17.03 54.59
C PRO A 4 -24.17 -17.69 53.23
N LEU A 5 -25.09 -17.35 52.27
CA LEU A 5 -25.02 -17.74 50.89
C LEU A 5 -24.02 -16.79 50.17
N ILE A 6 -22.85 -17.31 49.84
CA ILE A 6 -21.87 -16.54 49.06
C ILE A 6 -22.27 -16.62 47.61
N ILE A 7 -22.81 -15.53 47.06
CA ILE A 7 -23.07 -15.36 45.62
C ILE A 7 -21.78 -14.93 44.99
N VAL A 8 -21.10 -15.82 44.26
CA VAL A 8 -19.97 -15.51 43.42
C VAL A 8 -20.51 -14.93 42.10
N LEU A 9 -20.42 -13.62 41.94
CA LEU A 9 -20.71 -12.96 40.65
C LEU A 9 -19.56 -13.25 39.68
N PHE A 10 -19.77 -14.16 38.75
CA PHE A 10 -18.93 -14.29 37.58
C PHE A 10 -19.20 -13.11 36.61
N THR A 11 -18.39 -12.08 36.65
CA THR A 11 -18.34 -11.07 35.60
C THR A 11 -17.66 -11.69 34.38
N VAL A 12 -18.47 -12.11 33.43
CA VAL A 12 -17.98 -12.48 32.08
C VAL A 12 -17.48 -11.21 31.42
N PHE A 13 -16.18 -11.03 31.39
CA PHE A 13 -15.50 -10.01 30.60
C PHE A 13 -15.68 -10.40 29.14
N THR A 14 -16.69 -9.90 28.47
CA THR A 14 -16.81 -9.99 27.02
C THR A 14 -15.73 -9.07 26.44
N CYS A 15 -14.59 -9.64 26.08
CA CYS A 15 -13.57 -8.93 25.31
C CYS A 15 -14.21 -8.60 23.94
N PRO A 16 -14.36 -7.33 23.56
CA PRO A 16 -14.82 -7.00 22.22
C PRO A 16 -13.80 -7.54 21.24
N VAL A 17 -14.23 -8.40 20.33
CA VAL A 17 -13.38 -8.83 19.20
C VAL A 17 -13.33 -7.62 18.27
N ILE A 18 -12.20 -6.93 18.24
CA ILE A 18 -11.94 -5.84 17.33
C ILE A 18 -11.53 -6.49 16.01
N PHE A 19 -12.33 -6.30 14.96
CA PHE A 19 -11.97 -6.71 13.61
C PHE A 19 -11.15 -5.58 13.01
N ALA A 20 -9.89 -5.85 12.71
CA ALA A 20 -9.09 -5.02 11.80
C ALA A 20 -9.35 -5.50 10.37
N GLY A 21 -9.55 -4.59 9.44
CA GLY A 21 -9.71 -4.91 8.02
C GLY A 21 -8.36 -5.27 7.42
N HIS A 22 -7.97 -6.56 7.44
CA HIS A 22 -6.76 -7.05 6.78
C HIS A 22 -7.00 -7.19 5.28
N LYS A 23 -6.28 -6.43 4.45
CA LYS A 23 -6.34 -6.53 2.99
C LYS A 23 -4.97 -6.60 2.36
N CYS A 24 -4.87 -7.42 1.33
CA CYS A 24 -3.63 -7.58 0.56
C CYS A 24 -3.84 -7.12 -0.88
N VAL A 25 -2.77 -6.67 -1.49
CA VAL A 25 -2.70 -6.24 -2.88
C VAL A 25 -1.65 -7.03 -3.63
N TRP A 26 -1.91 -7.31 -4.91
CA TRP A 26 -0.94 -7.74 -5.89
C TRP A 26 -0.80 -6.64 -6.92
N VAL A 27 0.43 -6.14 -7.09
CA VAL A 27 0.74 -5.08 -8.05
C VAL A 27 1.76 -5.60 -9.04
N HIS A 28 1.51 -5.40 -10.33
CA HIS A 28 2.39 -5.77 -11.40
C HIS A 28 2.58 -4.62 -12.39
N GLY A 29 3.79 -4.48 -12.93
CA GLY A 29 4.08 -3.45 -13.91
C GLY A 29 5.52 -3.49 -14.41
N PHE A 30 5.81 -2.53 -15.25
CA PHE A 30 7.13 -2.32 -15.84
C PHE A 30 7.55 -0.86 -15.68
N VAL A 31 8.82 -0.64 -15.41
CA VAL A 31 9.40 0.69 -15.51
C VAL A 31 10.36 0.75 -16.71
N LYS A 32 10.49 1.92 -17.30
CA LYS A 32 11.36 2.13 -18.44
C LYS A 32 12.14 3.42 -18.33
N CYS A 33 13.45 3.34 -18.46
CA CYS A 33 14.34 4.49 -18.58
C CYS A 33 14.88 4.54 -20.02
N GLN A 34 14.31 5.44 -20.86
CA GLN A 34 14.71 5.51 -22.27
C GLN A 34 16.10 6.13 -22.45
N LYS A 35 16.49 7.04 -21.56
CA LYS A 35 17.82 7.68 -21.58
C LYS A 35 18.95 6.71 -21.25
N ASP A 36 18.69 5.78 -20.34
CA ASP A 36 19.67 4.83 -19.83
C ASP A 36 18.95 3.55 -19.37
N PRO A 37 18.82 2.54 -20.26
CA PRO A 37 18.11 1.31 -19.94
C PRO A 37 18.69 0.53 -18.76
N GLU A 38 19.98 0.71 -18.42
CA GLU A 38 20.57 0.04 -17.24
C GLU A 38 19.95 0.55 -15.94
N LYS A 39 19.40 1.77 -15.93
CA LYS A 39 18.75 2.37 -14.75
C LYS A 39 17.31 1.92 -14.51
N GLN A 40 16.78 1.01 -15.33
CA GLN A 40 15.51 0.33 -15.05
C GLN A 40 15.68 -0.90 -14.15
N LEU A 41 16.88 -1.40 -13.98
CA LEU A 41 17.23 -2.48 -13.05
C LEU A 41 17.32 -1.94 -11.63
N ASN A 42 16.84 -2.71 -10.64
CA ASN A 42 16.87 -2.38 -9.21
C ASN A 42 16.18 -1.06 -8.85
N VAL A 43 15.16 -0.67 -9.61
CA VAL A 43 14.26 0.41 -9.23
C VAL A 43 13.41 -0.07 -8.07
N GLU A 44 13.37 0.69 -7.00
CA GLU A 44 12.62 0.34 -5.80
C GLU A 44 11.15 0.74 -5.95
N VAL A 45 10.26 -0.24 -5.80
CA VAL A 45 8.81 -0.06 -5.86
C VAL A 45 8.22 -0.39 -4.50
N ARG A 46 7.45 0.54 -3.95
CA ARG A 46 6.78 0.41 -2.65
C ARG A 46 5.29 0.59 -2.81
N VAL A 47 4.52 -0.13 -2.02
CA VAL A 47 3.10 0.15 -1.80
C VAL A 47 2.92 0.59 -0.37
N TYR A 48 2.28 1.74 -0.20
CA TYR A 48 1.89 2.29 1.08
C TYR A 48 0.37 2.27 1.21
N ASP A 49 -0.09 2.13 2.42
CA ASP A 49 -1.43 2.47 2.84
C ASP A 49 -1.45 3.93 3.29
N ARG A 50 -2.41 4.69 2.82
CA ARG A 50 -2.52 6.10 3.21
C ARG A 50 -3.30 6.22 4.50
N ASP A 51 -2.62 6.65 5.56
CA ASP A 51 -3.23 6.92 6.84
C ASP A 51 -3.58 8.40 7.01
N GLY A 52 -4.82 8.63 7.40
CA GLY A 52 -5.27 9.93 7.88
C GLY A 52 -5.50 11.01 6.83
N ILE A 53 -6.08 12.10 7.29
CA ILE A 53 -6.23 13.35 6.56
C ILE A 53 -4.87 14.09 6.55
N SER A 54 -4.52 14.69 5.44
CA SER A 54 -3.23 15.36 5.15
C SER A 54 -2.68 16.32 6.23
N VAL A 55 -3.51 16.73 7.19
CA VAL A 55 -3.11 17.56 8.35
C VAL A 55 -2.55 16.71 9.49
N ALA A 56 -2.83 15.41 9.52
CA ALA A 56 -2.42 14.48 10.58
C ALA A 56 -1.23 13.60 10.18
N GLN A 57 -0.78 13.61 8.94
CA GLN A 57 0.35 12.80 8.43
C GLN A 57 1.68 13.01 9.20
N VAL A 58 1.81 14.13 9.93
CA VAL A 58 2.99 14.36 10.81
C VAL A 58 2.93 13.48 12.06
N VAL A 59 1.73 13.01 12.43
CA VAL A 59 1.48 12.24 13.65
C VAL A 59 1.25 10.76 13.32
N ASP A 60 0.76 10.47 12.10
CA ASP A 60 0.42 9.14 11.61
C ASP A 60 0.95 9.01 10.16
N PRO A 61 2.20 8.55 10.00
CA PRO A 61 2.79 8.36 8.67
C PRO A 61 2.15 7.16 7.97
N ASP A 62 2.06 7.25 6.64
CA ASP A 62 1.54 6.17 5.80
C ASP A 62 2.27 4.84 6.06
N ASP A 63 1.51 3.76 6.21
CA ASP A 63 2.04 2.44 6.53
C ASP A 63 2.56 1.70 5.29
N LEU A 64 3.76 1.12 5.38
CA LEU A 64 4.37 0.34 4.31
C LEU A 64 3.72 -1.04 4.20
N MET A 65 2.96 -1.29 3.13
CA MET A 65 2.35 -2.59 2.85
C MET A 65 3.34 -3.59 2.24
N GLY A 66 4.26 -3.13 1.38
CA GLY A 66 5.24 -3.99 0.72
C GLY A 66 6.26 -3.24 -0.11
N VAL A 67 7.38 -3.91 -0.43
CA VAL A 67 8.47 -3.40 -1.25
C VAL A 67 9.02 -4.49 -2.16
N THR A 68 9.39 -4.09 -3.38
CA THR A 68 10.08 -4.96 -4.35
C THR A 68 11.06 -4.14 -5.18
N PHE A 69 11.85 -4.83 -6.01
CA PHE A 69 12.78 -4.21 -6.95
C PHE A 69 12.55 -4.77 -8.35
N THR A 70 12.79 -3.95 -9.36
CA THR A 70 12.67 -4.35 -10.75
C THR A 70 13.83 -5.25 -11.19
N ASP A 71 13.54 -6.13 -12.14
CA ASP A 71 14.54 -6.95 -12.84
C ASP A 71 15.21 -6.21 -14.01
N GLU A 72 15.99 -6.95 -14.82
CA GLU A 72 16.73 -6.43 -15.97
C GLU A 72 15.82 -5.86 -17.08
N ASP A 73 14.60 -6.39 -17.18
CA ASP A 73 13.58 -5.93 -18.14
C ASP A 73 12.76 -4.75 -17.58
N GLY A 74 13.02 -4.35 -16.34
CA GLY A 74 12.27 -3.33 -15.62
C GLY A 74 10.94 -3.84 -15.07
N MET A 75 10.70 -5.16 -15.11
CA MET A 75 9.49 -5.79 -14.57
C MET A 75 9.54 -5.83 -13.04
N PHE A 76 8.40 -5.63 -12.42
CA PHE A 76 8.21 -5.85 -10.99
C PHE A 76 6.89 -6.51 -10.69
N GLN A 77 6.90 -7.32 -9.65
CA GLN A 77 5.72 -7.86 -9.00
C GLN A 77 5.87 -7.62 -7.50
N LEU A 78 4.82 -7.12 -6.87
CA LEU A 78 4.80 -6.78 -5.46
C LEU A 78 3.56 -7.38 -4.81
N ASP A 79 3.80 -8.06 -3.70
CA ASP A 79 2.76 -8.53 -2.78
C ASP A 79 2.86 -7.67 -1.51
N GLY A 80 1.75 -7.07 -1.10
CA GLY A 80 1.69 -6.23 0.08
C GLY A 80 0.39 -6.43 0.85
N CYS A 81 0.44 -6.29 2.18
CA CYS A 81 -0.73 -6.37 3.03
C CYS A 81 -0.74 -5.21 4.02
N GLY A 82 -1.93 -4.67 4.29
CA GLY A 82 -2.18 -3.65 5.29
C GLY A 82 -3.32 -4.05 6.22
N ASP A 83 -3.29 -3.48 7.42
CA ASP A 83 -4.29 -3.67 8.47
C ASP A 83 -4.80 -2.31 8.91
N ASP A 84 -6.04 -2.00 8.59
CA ASP A 84 -6.70 -0.80 9.07
C ASP A 84 -7.58 -1.07 10.28
N PHE A 85 -7.53 -0.15 11.23
CA PHE A 85 -8.33 -0.24 12.44
C PHE A 85 -9.74 0.33 12.21
N ASP A 86 -10.76 -0.50 12.47
CA ASP A 86 -12.16 -0.08 12.40
C ASP A 86 -12.53 0.80 13.60
N TRP A 87 -12.44 2.12 13.43
CA TRP A 87 -12.77 3.10 14.49
C TRP A 87 -14.24 3.11 14.88
N VAL A 88 -15.13 2.74 13.95
CA VAL A 88 -16.57 2.73 14.16
C VAL A 88 -17.11 1.32 13.94
N PRO A 89 -17.70 0.68 14.98
CA PRO A 89 -18.27 -0.66 14.81
C PRO A 89 -19.27 -0.73 13.65
N GLY A 90 -19.00 -1.63 12.69
CA GLY A 90 -19.86 -1.85 11.53
C GLY A 90 -19.59 -0.94 10.32
N ILE A 91 -18.60 -0.07 10.39
CA ILE A 91 -18.09 0.69 9.25
C ILE A 91 -16.63 0.24 9.05
N PRO A 92 -16.36 -0.59 8.03
CA PRO A 92 -15.00 -1.02 7.76
C PRO A 92 -14.15 0.17 7.29
N ASN A 93 -12.95 0.30 7.85
CA ASN A 93 -11.89 1.13 7.31
C ASN A 93 -11.06 0.25 6.39
N ASP A 94 -11.14 0.51 5.09
CA ASP A 94 -10.40 -0.28 4.10
C ASP A 94 -9.11 0.45 3.73
N PRO A 95 -7.98 -0.24 3.58
CA PRO A 95 -6.73 0.37 3.13
C PRO A 95 -6.88 1.17 1.84
N GLU A 96 -6.14 2.27 1.75
CA GLU A 96 -6.10 3.17 0.59
C GLU A 96 -4.72 3.12 -0.09
N PRO A 97 -4.39 1.95 -0.72
CA PRO A 97 -3.06 1.70 -1.25
C PRO A 97 -2.69 2.65 -2.38
N TYR A 98 -1.43 3.07 -2.38
CA TYR A 98 -0.81 3.80 -3.49
C TYR A 98 0.63 3.31 -3.70
N VAL A 99 1.16 3.51 -4.93
CA VAL A 99 2.49 3.06 -5.31
C VAL A 99 3.46 4.24 -5.31
N GLN A 100 4.65 4.04 -4.74
CA GLN A 100 5.81 4.90 -4.90
C GLN A 100 6.94 4.16 -5.61
N ILE A 101 7.61 4.85 -6.54
CA ILE A 101 8.73 4.34 -7.31
C ILE A 101 9.91 5.27 -7.13
N LEU A 102 10.98 4.77 -6.48
CA LEU A 102 12.25 5.49 -6.34
C LEU A 102 13.20 5.05 -7.45
N HIS A 103 13.63 5.99 -8.28
CA HIS A 103 14.48 5.71 -9.42
C HIS A 103 15.59 6.76 -9.60
N TYR A 104 16.62 6.39 -10.38
CA TYR A 104 17.78 7.23 -10.69
C TYR A 104 17.92 7.53 -12.19
N CYS A 105 16.84 7.38 -12.96
CA CYS A 105 16.83 7.59 -14.40
C CYS A 105 17.18 9.03 -14.79
N ASN A 106 16.64 10.01 -14.08
CA ASN A 106 16.80 11.43 -14.39
C ASN A 106 17.92 12.10 -13.57
N SER A 107 18.24 11.58 -12.40
CA SER A 107 19.07 12.23 -11.40
C SER A 107 19.84 11.22 -10.55
N GLU A 108 21.11 11.51 -10.27
CA GLU A 108 21.93 10.71 -9.32
C GLU A 108 21.47 10.86 -7.85
N LYS A 109 20.60 11.83 -7.56
CA LYS A 109 20.03 11.99 -6.21
C LYS A 109 18.83 11.09 -5.99
N GLY A 110 18.28 10.54 -7.08
CA GLY A 110 17.03 9.82 -7.10
C GLY A 110 15.82 10.75 -7.18
N ASP A 111 14.80 10.25 -7.88
CA ASP A 111 13.48 10.89 -8.01
C ASP A 111 12.42 9.91 -7.55
N ILE A 112 11.32 10.42 -7.02
CA ILE A 112 10.19 9.60 -6.55
C ILE A 112 8.97 9.93 -7.40
N ILE A 113 8.38 8.88 -7.98
CA ILE A 113 7.08 8.94 -8.64
C ILE A 113 6.06 8.40 -7.64
N THR A 114 5.01 9.16 -7.36
CA THR A 114 3.88 8.71 -6.55
C THR A 114 2.66 8.59 -7.45
N LEU A 115 2.09 7.38 -7.51
CA LEU A 115 0.89 7.09 -8.30
C LEU A 115 -0.37 7.38 -7.47
N PRO A 116 -1.53 7.58 -8.13
CA PRO A 116 -2.80 7.72 -7.44
C PRO A 116 -3.15 6.46 -6.63
N GLU A 117 -3.98 6.64 -5.61
CA GLU A 117 -4.59 5.55 -4.86
C GLU A 117 -5.39 4.62 -5.77
N PHE A 118 -5.40 3.34 -5.42
CA PHE A 118 -6.17 2.33 -6.12
C PHE A 118 -6.96 1.45 -5.15
N ARG A 119 -8.02 0.79 -5.63
CA ARG A 119 -8.86 -0.09 -4.82
C ARG A 119 -9.02 -1.46 -5.49
N VAL A 120 -7.88 -2.12 -5.71
CA VAL A 120 -7.80 -3.47 -6.28
C VAL A 120 -7.10 -4.36 -5.26
N PHE A 121 -7.79 -5.37 -4.76
CA PHE A 121 -7.31 -6.26 -3.71
C PHE A 121 -7.28 -7.71 -4.19
N VAL A 122 -6.45 -8.52 -3.55
CA VAL A 122 -6.35 -9.97 -3.80
C VAL A 122 -7.76 -10.60 -3.78
N PRO A 123 -8.12 -11.46 -4.75
CA PRO A 123 -7.25 -12.16 -5.72
C PRO A 123 -7.01 -11.43 -7.05
N GLN A 124 -7.41 -10.17 -7.18
CA GLN A 124 -7.19 -9.38 -8.38
C GLN A 124 -5.82 -8.71 -8.33
N THR A 125 -5.15 -8.64 -9.49
CA THR A 125 -3.87 -7.93 -9.64
C THR A 125 -4.11 -6.52 -10.16
N TYR A 126 -3.46 -5.54 -9.55
CA TYR A 126 -3.43 -4.16 -10.06
C TYR A 126 -2.33 -4.04 -11.11
N GLU A 127 -2.72 -3.96 -12.38
CA GLU A 127 -1.81 -3.86 -13.51
C GLU A 127 -1.52 -2.38 -13.82
N LEU A 128 -0.27 -1.97 -13.65
CA LEU A 128 0.18 -0.60 -13.89
C LEU A 128 0.63 -0.35 -15.33
N GLY A 129 0.86 -1.43 -16.11
CA GLY A 129 1.43 -1.30 -17.44
C GLY A 129 2.87 -0.77 -17.41
N ILE A 130 3.24 0.06 -18.37
CA ILE A 130 4.61 0.62 -18.50
C ILE A 130 4.63 2.04 -17.94
N ILE A 131 5.57 2.29 -17.03
CA ILE A 131 5.80 3.59 -16.41
C ILE A 131 7.12 4.16 -16.96
N GLU A 132 7.03 5.23 -17.72
CA GLU A 132 8.18 5.91 -18.31
C GLU A 132 8.84 6.82 -17.27
N LEU A 133 10.03 6.43 -16.80
CA LEU A 133 10.75 7.16 -15.73
C LEU A 133 11.30 8.51 -16.21
N ASP A 134 11.57 8.66 -17.52
CA ASP A 134 12.13 9.88 -18.10
C ASP A 134 11.16 11.05 -18.08
N THR A 135 9.88 10.76 -18.23
CA THR A 135 8.82 11.76 -18.42
C THR A 135 8.00 12.04 -17.18
N ALA A 136 8.11 11.18 -16.18
CA ALA A 136 7.39 11.33 -14.93
C ALA A 136 8.00 12.47 -14.10
N THR A 137 7.51 13.66 -14.32
CA THR A 137 7.47 14.70 -13.29
C THR A 137 6.43 14.29 -12.27
N SER A 138 6.59 14.66 -11.02
CA SER A 138 5.79 14.34 -9.82
C SER A 138 4.26 14.64 -9.90
N SER A 139 3.69 14.57 -11.07
CA SER A 139 2.27 14.76 -11.39
C SER A 139 1.85 13.71 -12.40
N ALA A 140 1.04 12.77 -11.91
CA ALA A 140 0.27 11.72 -12.60
C ALA A 140 0.86 11.16 -13.92
N PRO A 141 1.33 9.92 -13.94
CA PRO A 141 1.77 9.28 -15.18
C PRO A 141 0.58 9.15 -16.16
N ASN A 142 0.86 9.37 -17.45
CA ASN A 142 -0.04 8.93 -18.50
C ASN A 142 -0.04 7.39 -18.49
N ILE A 143 -1.04 6.80 -17.88
CA ILE A 143 -1.29 5.37 -17.97
C ILE A 143 -1.85 5.11 -19.36
N THR A 144 -1.02 4.62 -20.26
CA THR A 144 -1.48 4.13 -21.56
C THR A 144 -2.06 2.74 -21.31
N THR A 145 -3.37 2.68 -21.11
CA THR A 145 -4.11 1.42 -21.07
C THR A 145 -4.27 0.92 -22.50
N ASP A 146 -3.28 0.24 -23.02
CA ASP A 146 -3.46 -0.56 -24.21
C ASP A 146 -4.22 -1.82 -23.80
N MET A 147 -5.54 -1.76 -24.01
CA MET A 147 -6.41 -2.92 -23.86
C MET A 147 -6.12 -3.91 -24.99
N PHE A 148 -5.74 -5.12 -24.63
CA PHE A 148 -5.82 -6.32 -25.47
C PHE A 148 -7.11 -7.09 -25.17
#